data_0015ec659cbe0961d94fe3923a177d9c
#
_entry.id   0015ec659cbe0961d94fe3923a177d9c
#
_cell.length_a   1.000
_cell.length_b   1.000
_cell.length_c   1.000
_cell.angle_alpha   90.00
_cell.angle_beta   90.00
_cell.angle_gamma   90.00
#
_symmetry.space_group_name_H-M   'P 1'
#
loop_
_entity.id
_entity.type
_entity.pdbx_description
1 polymer ?
#
loop_
_entity_poly.entity_id
_entity_poly.type
_entity_poly.pdbx_seq_one_letter_code
_entity_poly.pdbx_strand_id
1 'polypeptide(L)'
;LYHSLGVMAFERGRTSEAREHFRQGVRTEAGRNSAAIWQSWAILEGQAGDEEQARKLFQKGLMVAPKSKYIWLAWGTWEAKLGYVDRAKELLAKGCKLNPLDPYLLQALARLEAEQGDLEAARKYFDQGTVLDPTHQANWNAWAMAEWRAGEIDRARNLFQRGVWVNPKHINAANLFHAWGVLESREGNISLARQLFKCAVNVNKSSERIWLTWAMMEENQGDDIRAIEIRNMCSQR
;
A
#
# COMPACT_ATOMS: atom_id res chain seq x y z
N LEU A 1 -22.70 15.24 -1.81
CA LEU A 1 -23.00 15.24 -3.24
C LEU A 1 -21.78 15.61 -4.09
N TYR A 2 -21.25 16.85 -4.01
CA TYR A 2 -20.13 17.32 -4.86
C TYR A 2 -18.84 16.51 -4.69
N HIS A 3 -18.50 16.07 -3.47
CA HIS A 3 -17.37 15.18 -3.24
C HIS A 3 -17.49 13.87 -4.03
N SER A 4 -18.64 13.19 -3.90
CA SER A 4 -18.87 11.92 -4.61
C SER A 4 -18.89 12.09 -6.12
N LEU A 5 -19.49 13.16 -6.64
CA LEU A 5 -19.47 13.47 -8.07
C LEU A 5 -18.04 13.74 -8.58
N GLY A 6 -17.26 14.52 -7.82
CA GLY A 6 -15.87 14.78 -8.16
C GLY A 6 -15.00 13.52 -8.18
N VAL A 7 -15.15 12.64 -7.18
CA VAL A 7 -14.44 11.36 -7.14
C VAL A 7 -14.86 10.45 -8.31
N MET A 8 -16.15 10.32 -8.58
CA MET A 8 -16.65 9.52 -9.72
C MET A 8 -16.15 10.03 -11.08
N ALA A 9 -16.11 11.36 -11.27
CA ALA A 9 -15.58 11.96 -12.50
C ALA A 9 -14.07 11.68 -12.63
N PHE A 10 -13.34 11.78 -11.52
CA PHE A 10 -11.91 11.48 -11.46
C PHE A 10 -11.59 10.02 -11.79
N GLU A 11 -12.31 9.07 -11.20
CA GLU A 11 -12.16 7.63 -11.49
C GLU A 11 -12.46 7.28 -12.96
N ARG A 12 -13.28 8.07 -13.63
CA ARG A 12 -13.58 7.95 -15.07
C ARG A 12 -12.59 8.71 -15.97
N GLY A 13 -11.53 9.29 -15.41
CA GLY A 13 -10.54 10.07 -16.15
C GLY A 13 -11.01 11.46 -16.60
N ARG A 14 -12.17 11.94 -16.12
CA ARG A 14 -12.76 13.23 -16.49
C ARG A 14 -12.25 14.34 -15.56
N THR A 15 -10.96 14.66 -15.67
CA THR A 15 -10.26 15.57 -14.75
C THR A 15 -10.90 16.97 -14.67
N SER A 16 -11.32 17.54 -15.81
CA SER A 16 -11.95 18.89 -15.85
C SER A 16 -13.29 18.92 -15.12
N GLU A 17 -14.13 17.89 -15.31
CA GLU A 17 -15.40 17.71 -14.64
C GLU A 17 -15.22 17.53 -13.13
N ALA A 18 -14.23 16.70 -12.73
CA ALA A 18 -13.90 16.50 -11.33
C ALA A 18 -13.46 17.79 -10.63
N ARG A 19 -12.61 18.60 -11.28
CA ARG A 19 -12.21 19.93 -10.79
C ARG A 19 -13.39 20.83 -10.55
N GLU A 20 -14.33 20.87 -11.49
CA GLU A 20 -15.51 21.73 -11.35
C GLU A 20 -16.40 21.27 -10.19
N HIS A 21 -16.63 19.98 -10.03
CA HIS A 21 -17.38 19.45 -8.88
C HIS A 21 -16.69 19.78 -7.55
N PHE A 22 -15.38 19.62 -7.43
CA PHE A 22 -14.67 20.01 -6.21
C PHE A 22 -14.74 21.51 -5.96
N ARG A 23 -14.58 22.33 -7.02
CA ARG A 23 -14.69 23.79 -6.92
C ARG A 23 -16.07 24.25 -6.46
N GLN A 24 -17.13 23.65 -6.99
CA GLN A 24 -18.49 23.94 -6.55
C GLN A 24 -18.72 23.45 -5.12
N GLY A 25 -18.19 22.28 -4.77
CA GLY A 25 -18.28 21.72 -3.43
C GLY A 25 -17.74 22.68 -2.38
N VAL A 26 -16.53 23.21 -2.56
CA VAL A 26 -15.90 24.11 -1.58
C VAL A 26 -16.50 25.52 -1.54
N ARG A 27 -17.38 25.90 -2.48
CA ARG A 27 -18.19 27.12 -2.39
C ARG A 27 -19.31 26.99 -1.37
N THR A 28 -19.78 25.78 -1.10
CA THR A 28 -20.75 25.53 -0.03
C THR A 28 -20.06 25.53 1.32
N GLU A 29 -20.75 25.93 2.38
CA GLU A 29 -20.21 25.90 3.74
C GLU A 29 -19.81 24.49 4.17
N ALA A 30 -20.71 23.51 3.96
CA ALA A 30 -20.45 22.11 4.27
C ALA A 30 -19.24 21.53 3.53
N GLY A 31 -19.06 21.88 2.26
CA GLY A 31 -17.92 21.41 1.46
C GLY A 31 -16.62 22.11 1.81
N ARG A 32 -16.65 23.40 2.13
CA ARG A 32 -15.47 24.14 2.60
C ARG A 32 -14.93 23.55 3.89
N ASN A 33 -15.80 23.07 4.78
CA ASN A 33 -15.45 22.43 6.04
C ASN A 33 -15.24 20.91 5.92
N SER A 34 -15.22 20.36 4.70
CA SER A 34 -15.01 18.94 4.46
C SER A 34 -13.56 18.65 4.08
N ALA A 35 -12.80 18.08 5.00
CA ALA A 35 -11.42 17.64 4.75
C ALA A 35 -11.31 16.67 3.56
N ALA A 36 -12.32 15.83 3.36
CA ALA A 36 -12.37 14.85 2.27
C ALA A 36 -12.37 15.49 0.87
N ILE A 37 -13.08 16.60 0.68
CA ILE A 37 -13.07 17.31 -0.61
C ILE A 37 -11.66 17.85 -0.91
N TRP A 38 -11.03 18.51 0.06
CA TRP A 38 -9.69 19.06 -0.11
C TRP A 38 -8.66 17.98 -0.40
N GLN A 39 -8.74 16.86 0.31
CA GLN A 39 -7.86 15.71 0.09
C GLN A 39 -8.03 15.11 -1.31
N SER A 40 -9.27 14.81 -1.72
CA SER A 40 -9.52 14.21 -3.03
C SER A 40 -9.13 15.14 -4.18
N TRP A 41 -9.36 16.44 -4.03
CA TRP A 41 -8.93 17.43 -4.99
C TRP A 41 -7.39 17.53 -5.04
N ALA A 42 -6.71 17.53 -3.89
CA ALA A 42 -5.25 17.53 -3.84
C ALA A 42 -4.65 16.30 -4.56
N ILE A 43 -5.22 15.12 -4.36
CA ILE A 43 -4.80 13.89 -5.05
C ILE A 43 -4.98 14.03 -6.56
N LEU A 44 -6.11 14.58 -7.00
CA LEU A 44 -6.37 14.82 -8.43
C LEU A 44 -5.32 15.75 -9.05
N GLU A 45 -5.04 16.90 -8.42
CA GLU A 45 -4.05 17.86 -8.94
C GLU A 45 -2.65 17.26 -8.93
N GLY A 46 -2.31 16.50 -7.88
CA GLY A 46 -1.03 15.78 -7.80
C GLY A 46 -0.86 14.73 -8.91
N GLN A 47 -1.92 14.03 -9.31
CA GLN A 47 -1.88 13.10 -10.44
C GLN A 47 -1.88 13.82 -11.79
N ALA A 48 -2.47 15.02 -11.86
CA ALA A 48 -2.43 15.87 -13.06
C ALA A 48 -1.08 16.59 -13.24
N GLY A 49 -0.16 16.49 -12.28
CA GLY A 49 1.18 17.09 -12.33
C GLY A 49 1.26 18.51 -11.75
N ASP A 50 0.18 19.07 -11.22
CA ASP A 50 0.20 20.38 -10.56
C ASP A 50 0.56 20.24 -9.07
N GLU A 51 1.87 20.07 -8.81
CA GLU A 51 2.39 19.87 -7.46
C GLU A 51 2.11 21.04 -6.53
N GLU A 52 2.20 22.27 -7.03
CA GLU A 52 1.99 23.47 -6.22
C GLU A 52 0.55 23.56 -5.76
N GLN A 53 -0.39 23.33 -6.66
CA GLN A 53 -1.81 23.34 -6.33
C GLN A 53 -2.17 22.18 -5.38
N ALA A 54 -1.62 20.99 -5.61
CA ALA A 54 -1.83 19.85 -4.72
C ALA A 54 -1.40 20.15 -3.28
N ARG A 55 -0.21 20.73 -3.10
CA ARG A 55 0.30 21.16 -1.77
C ARG A 55 -0.62 22.17 -1.09
N LYS A 56 -1.07 23.19 -1.83
CA LYS A 56 -2.03 24.19 -1.32
C LYS A 56 -3.34 23.55 -0.86
N LEU A 57 -3.82 22.58 -1.61
CA LEU A 57 -5.07 21.89 -1.28
C LEU A 57 -4.92 20.97 -0.05
N PHE A 58 -3.82 20.23 0.07
CA PHE A 58 -3.52 19.48 1.29
C PHE A 58 -3.43 20.39 2.51
N GLN A 59 -2.79 21.55 2.41
CA GLN A 59 -2.72 22.54 3.49
C GLN A 59 -4.12 23.02 3.89
N LYS A 60 -4.99 23.36 2.92
CA LYS A 60 -6.37 23.75 3.21
C LYS A 60 -7.15 22.64 3.91
N GLY A 61 -6.94 21.38 3.52
CA GLY A 61 -7.54 20.25 4.19
C GLY A 61 -7.09 20.12 5.65
N LEU A 62 -5.80 20.35 5.93
CA LEU A 62 -5.27 20.34 7.30
C LEU A 62 -5.69 21.56 8.12
N MET A 63 -5.98 22.73 7.50
CA MET A 63 -6.59 23.86 8.21
C MET A 63 -7.97 23.50 8.73
N VAL A 64 -8.73 22.72 7.97
CA VAL A 64 -10.07 22.27 8.36
C VAL A 64 -9.99 21.12 9.37
N ALA A 65 -9.10 20.17 9.15
CA ALA A 65 -8.95 18.98 10.00
C ALA A 65 -7.47 18.70 10.31
N PRO A 66 -6.85 19.41 11.28
CA PRO A 66 -5.43 19.29 11.58
C PRO A 66 -4.98 17.88 12.00
N LYS A 67 -5.89 17.10 12.58
CA LYS A 67 -5.63 15.72 13.03
C LYS A 67 -6.04 14.65 12.01
N SER A 68 -6.43 15.04 10.79
CA SER A 68 -6.85 14.06 9.78
C SER A 68 -5.69 13.14 9.38
N LYS A 69 -5.70 11.92 9.90
CA LYS A 69 -4.73 10.87 9.52
C LYS A 69 -4.70 10.61 8.02
N TYR A 70 -5.84 10.71 7.36
CA TYR A 70 -5.97 10.47 5.92
C TYR A 70 -5.22 11.50 5.08
N ILE A 71 -5.25 12.78 5.48
CA ILE A 71 -4.52 13.83 4.76
C ILE A 71 -3.01 13.70 5.01
N TRP A 72 -2.59 13.49 6.26
CA TRP A 72 -1.17 13.29 6.59
C TRP A 72 -0.58 12.10 5.83
N LEU A 73 -1.31 10.97 5.80
CA LEU A 73 -0.92 9.78 5.07
C LEU A 73 -0.85 10.02 3.56
N ALA A 74 -1.91 10.61 2.98
CA ALA A 74 -1.99 10.86 1.54
C ALA A 74 -0.90 11.83 1.08
N TRP A 75 -0.71 12.93 1.81
CA TRP A 75 0.31 13.93 1.47
C TRP A 75 1.72 13.37 1.63
N GLY A 76 2.03 12.75 2.77
CA GLY A 76 3.34 12.16 3.01
C GLY A 76 3.71 11.08 1.98
N THR A 77 2.79 10.17 1.66
CA THR A 77 3.02 9.14 0.65
C THR A 77 3.14 9.70 -0.77
N TRP A 78 2.42 10.78 -1.07
CA TRP A 78 2.52 11.47 -2.35
C TRP A 78 3.88 12.19 -2.52
N GLU A 79 4.35 12.93 -1.51
CA GLU A 79 5.69 13.57 -1.54
C GLU A 79 6.81 12.51 -1.66
N ALA A 80 6.66 11.36 -0.98
CA ALA A 80 7.61 10.25 -1.11
C ALA A 80 7.69 9.70 -2.54
N LYS A 81 6.54 9.56 -3.22
CA LYS A 81 6.49 9.12 -4.63
C LYS A 81 7.15 10.10 -5.60
N LEU A 82 7.14 11.38 -5.27
CA LEU A 82 7.83 12.42 -6.06
C LEU A 82 9.33 12.51 -5.76
N GLY A 83 9.83 11.74 -4.77
CA GLY A 83 11.24 11.77 -4.36
C GLY A 83 11.59 12.82 -3.29
N TYR A 84 10.61 13.58 -2.78
CA TYR A 84 10.82 14.54 -1.70
C TYR A 84 10.82 13.85 -0.32
N VAL A 85 11.82 13.01 -0.10
CA VAL A 85 11.89 12.07 1.04
C VAL A 85 11.86 12.79 2.39
N ASP A 86 12.67 13.81 2.58
CA ASP A 86 12.75 14.53 3.86
C ASP A 86 11.40 15.17 4.22
N ARG A 87 10.74 15.77 3.23
CA ARG A 87 9.41 16.34 3.40
C ARG A 87 8.36 15.28 3.71
N ALA A 88 8.43 14.12 3.05
CA ALA A 88 7.55 13.00 3.33
C ALA A 88 7.72 12.49 4.78
N LYS A 89 8.96 12.34 5.24
CA LYS A 89 9.28 11.96 6.63
C LYS A 89 8.70 12.96 7.63
N GLU A 90 8.90 14.25 7.41
CA GLU A 90 8.34 15.30 8.29
C GLU A 90 6.81 15.22 8.37
N LEU A 91 6.13 15.07 7.22
CA LEU A 91 4.67 14.99 7.16
C LEU A 91 4.14 13.74 7.88
N LEU A 92 4.73 12.57 7.59
CA LEU A 92 4.33 11.32 8.22
C LEU A 92 4.62 11.33 9.73
N ALA A 93 5.78 11.85 10.15
CA ALA A 93 6.12 11.98 11.56
C ALA A 93 5.16 12.92 12.31
N LYS A 94 4.78 14.06 11.71
CA LYS A 94 3.73 14.94 12.25
C LYS A 94 2.39 14.21 12.34
N GLY A 95 2.03 13.45 11.30
CA GLY A 95 0.83 12.62 11.29
C GLY A 95 0.82 11.61 12.44
N CYS A 96 1.92 10.86 12.64
CA CYS A 96 2.08 9.91 13.75
C CYS A 96 2.00 10.60 15.12
N LYS A 97 2.63 11.76 15.28
CA LYS A 97 2.57 12.53 16.54
C LYS A 97 1.14 12.95 16.90
N LEU A 98 0.34 13.32 15.91
CA LEU A 98 -1.07 13.73 16.10
C LEU A 98 -2.03 12.54 16.19
N ASN A 99 -1.63 11.37 15.69
CA ASN A 99 -2.41 10.14 15.67
C ASN A 99 -1.53 8.95 16.12
N PRO A 100 -1.10 8.90 17.39
CA PRO A 100 -0.09 7.93 17.85
C PRO A 100 -0.56 6.47 17.82
N LEU A 101 -1.87 6.24 17.71
CA LEU A 101 -2.48 4.90 17.65
C LEU A 101 -2.91 4.51 16.23
N ASP A 102 -2.40 5.18 15.20
CA ASP A 102 -2.75 4.83 13.82
C ASP A 102 -1.66 3.94 13.17
N PRO A 103 -1.97 2.65 12.91
CA PRO A 103 -1.00 1.70 12.36
C PRO A 103 -0.64 2.00 10.89
N TYR A 104 -1.51 2.69 10.14
CA TYR A 104 -1.26 3.01 8.73
C TYR A 104 -0.21 4.11 8.56
N LEU A 105 -0.23 5.13 9.43
CA LEU A 105 0.79 6.17 9.44
C LEU A 105 2.15 5.61 9.86
N LEU A 106 2.17 4.74 10.88
CA LEU A 106 3.40 4.06 11.32
C LEU A 106 3.96 3.18 10.20
N GLN A 107 3.12 2.40 9.51
CA GLN A 107 3.54 1.59 8.38
C GLN A 107 4.13 2.44 7.24
N ALA A 108 3.51 3.57 6.92
CA ALA A 108 4.00 4.45 5.85
C ALA A 108 5.37 5.04 6.20
N LEU A 109 5.56 5.47 7.46
CA LEU A 109 6.84 5.98 7.94
C LEU A 109 7.90 4.87 7.98
N ALA A 110 7.55 3.68 8.49
CA ALA A 110 8.44 2.53 8.51
C ALA A 110 8.95 2.13 7.11
N ARG A 111 8.06 2.12 6.13
CA ARG A 111 8.43 1.84 4.73
C ARG A 111 9.40 2.86 4.19
N LEU A 112 9.15 4.13 4.47
CA LEU A 112 10.02 5.21 4.01
C LEU A 112 11.41 5.12 4.64
N GLU A 113 11.51 4.81 5.95
CA GLU A 113 12.80 4.59 6.62
C GLU A 113 13.54 3.39 6.02
N ALA A 114 12.84 2.28 5.77
CA ALA A 114 13.43 1.10 5.14
C ALA A 114 13.92 1.37 3.71
N GLU A 115 13.20 2.17 2.93
CA GLU A 115 13.60 2.57 1.58
C GLU A 115 14.83 3.49 1.58
N GLN A 116 15.07 4.22 2.67
CA GLN A 116 16.27 5.04 2.88
C GLN A 116 17.44 4.29 3.52
N GLY A 117 17.26 3.01 3.85
CA GLY A 117 18.29 2.18 4.47
C GLY A 117 18.36 2.25 5.99
N ASP A 118 17.52 3.06 6.65
CA ASP A 118 17.43 3.05 8.11
C ASP A 118 16.51 1.91 8.59
N LEU A 119 17.07 0.70 8.55
CA LEU A 119 16.32 -0.49 8.92
C LEU A 119 15.97 -0.53 10.42
N GLU A 120 16.80 0.07 11.28
CA GLU A 120 16.54 0.09 12.72
C GLU A 120 15.34 0.99 13.06
N ALA A 121 15.26 2.18 12.47
CA ALA A 121 14.07 3.03 12.59
C ALA A 121 12.83 2.35 12.00
N ALA A 122 12.97 1.71 10.84
CA ALA A 122 11.88 0.99 10.19
C ALA A 122 11.33 -0.13 11.09
N ARG A 123 12.19 -0.96 11.67
CA ARG A 123 11.84 -2.05 12.60
C ARG A 123 11.02 -1.54 13.77
N LYS A 124 11.44 -0.43 14.37
CA LYS A 124 10.74 0.19 15.50
C LYS A 124 9.32 0.59 15.15
N TYR A 125 9.12 1.23 14.00
CA TYR A 125 7.79 1.66 13.57
C TYR A 125 6.91 0.48 13.11
N PHE A 126 7.48 -0.52 12.42
CA PHE A 126 6.74 -1.74 12.06
C PHE A 126 6.28 -2.50 13.30
N ASP A 127 7.17 -2.67 14.31
CA ASP A 127 6.83 -3.33 15.57
C ASP A 127 5.69 -2.60 16.29
N GLN A 128 5.79 -1.30 16.45
CA GLN A 128 4.71 -0.49 17.01
C GLN A 128 3.39 -0.68 16.26
N GLY A 129 3.43 -0.70 14.93
CA GLY A 129 2.25 -0.93 14.10
C GLY A 129 1.63 -2.31 14.32
N THR A 130 2.45 -3.37 14.48
CA THR A 130 1.96 -4.73 14.75
C THR A 130 1.42 -4.91 16.16
N VAL A 131 1.94 -4.15 17.13
CA VAL A 131 1.39 -4.13 18.51
C VAL A 131 0.02 -3.45 18.53
N LEU A 132 -0.14 -2.34 17.79
CA LEU A 132 -1.41 -1.60 17.73
C LEU A 132 -2.51 -2.35 16.97
N ASP A 133 -2.15 -2.95 15.86
CA ASP A 133 -3.06 -3.77 15.04
C ASP A 133 -2.35 -5.01 14.52
N PRO A 134 -2.35 -6.10 15.30
CA PRO A 134 -1.78 -7.37 14.87
C PRO A 134 -2.45 -7.94 13.61
N THR A 135 -3.70 -7.55 13.34
CA THR A 135 -4.48 -8.04 12.19
C THR A 135 -4.17 -7.31 10.89
N HIS A 136 -3.40 -6.24 10.94
CA HIS A 136 -3.00 -5.45 9.77
C HIS A 136 -1.94 -6.19 8.95
N GLN A 137 -2.37 -7.18 8.17
CA GLN A 137 -1.49 -8.04 7.35
C GLN A 137 -0.58 -7.28 6.38
N ALA A 138 -1.01 -6.10 5.92
CA ALA A 138 -0.18 -5.26 5.07
C ALA A 138 1.08 -4.73 5.80
N ASN A 139 1.00 -4.51 7.13
CA ASN A 139 2.16 -4.12 7.93
C ASN A 139 3.18 -5.27 8.03
N TRP A 140 2.72 -6.50 8.30
CA TRP A 140 3.57 -7.69 8.32
C TRP A 140 4.26 -7.91 6.98
N ASN A 141 3.51 -7.77 5.87
CA ASN A 141 4.07 -7.92 4.53
C ASN A 141 5.14 -6.85 4.23
N ALA A 142 4.88 -5.60 4.58
CA ALA A 142 5.82 -4.51 4.36
C ALA A 142 7.11 -4.70 5.16
N TRP A 143 6.99 -5.14 6.42
CA TRP A 143 8.13 -5.45 7.28
C TRP A 143 8.95 -6.62 6.74
N ALA A 144 8.31 -7.74 6.42
CA ALA A 144 8.98 -8.91 5.85
C ALA A 144 9.73 -8.57 4.54
N MET A 145 9.12 -7.74 3.68
CA MET A 145 9.76 -7.27 2.46
C MET A 145 10.96 -6.36 2.72
N ALA A 146 10.92 -5.55 3.78
CA ALA A 146 12.05 -4.70 4.17
C ALA A 146 13.24 -5.56 4.68
N GLU A 147 12.97 -6.54 5.55
CA GLU A 147 13.99 -7.48 6.02
C GLU A 147 14.60 -8.30 4.87
N TRP A 148 13.74 -8.77 3.94
CA TRP A 148 14.23 -9.50 2.77
C TRP A 148 15.17 -8.66 1.89
N ARG A 149 14.82 -7.39 1.61
CA ARG A 149 15.71 -6.48 0.85
C ARG A 149 17.02 -6.20 1.56
N ALA A 150 17.03 -6.25 2.89
CA ALA A 150 18.23 -6.11 3.71
C ALA A 150 19.07 -7.39 3.81
N GLY A 151 18.62 -8.51 3.20
CA GLY A 151 19.29 -9.80 3.26
C GLY A 151 18.99 -10.63 4.50
N GLU A 152 18.09 -10.17 5.37
CA GLU A 152 17.70 -10.83 6.61
C GLU A 152 16.63 -11.90 6.34
N ILE A 153 16.99 -12.95 5.62
CA ILE A 153 16.07 -13.96 5.06
C ILE A 153 15.25 -14.65 6.15
N ASP A 154 15.89 -15.09 7.23
CA ASP A 154 15.22 -15.83 8.29
C ASP A 154 14.22 -14.94 9.07
N ARG A 155 14.55 -13.66 9.24
CA ARG A 155 13.61 -12.68 9.80
C ARG A 155 12.43 -12.46 8.88
N ALA A 156 12.67 -12.32 7.58
CA ALA A 156 11.61 -12.18 6.60
C ALA A 156 10.65 -13.38 6.61
N ARG A 157 11.17 -14.62 6.65
CA ARG A 157 10.39 -15.85 6.78
C ARG A 157 9.49 -15.85 8.02
N ASN A 158 10.07 -15.52 9.18
CA ASN A 158 9.32 -15.44 10.43
C ASN A 158 8.18 -14.44 10.37
N LEU A 159 8.43 -13.25 9.79
CA LEU A 159 7.44 -12.20 9.65
C LEU A 159 6.32 -12.58 8.67
N PHE A 160 6.65 -13.19 7.54
CA PHE A 160 5.64 -13.73 6.62
C PHE A 160 4.77 -14.77 7.31
N GLN A 161 5.37 -15.72 8.03
CA GLN A 161 4.66 -16.74 8.76
C GLN A 161 3.72 -16.13 9.80
N ARG A 162 4.19 -15.21 10.64
CA ARG A 162 3.36 -14.53 11.64
C ARG A 162 2.21 -13.77 10.98
N GLY A 163 2.47 -13.02 9.92
CA GLY A 163 1.46 -12.26 9.20
C GLY A 163 0.37 -13.13 8.57
N VAL A 164 0.72 -14.30 8.06
CA VAL A 164 -0.24 -15.28 7.54
C VAL A 164 -1.10 -15.86 8.67
N TRP A 165 -0.48 -16.25 9.80
CA TRP A 165 -1.19 -16.89 10.91
C TRP A 165 -2.23 -16.00 11.58
N VAL A 166 -2.10 -14.70 11.49
CA VAL A 166 -3.10 -13.76 12.06
C VAL A 166 -4.49 -14.00 11.46
N ASN A 167 -4.58 -14.15 10.15
CA ASN A 167 -5.83 -14.46 9.45
C ASN A 167 -5.56 -15.11 8.08
N PRO A 168 -5.29 -16.43 8.04
CA PRO A 168 -4.81 -17.11 6.83
C PRO A 168 -5.86 -17.20 5.71
N LYS A 169 -7.14 -16.98 6.01
CA LYS A 169 -8.24 -17.02 5.04
C LYS A 169 -8.66 -15.64 4.53
N HIS A 170 -8.15 -14.58 5.12
CA HIS A 170 -8.46 -13.23 4.69
C HIS A 170 -7.77 -12.92 3.35
N ILE A 171 -8.44 -12.18 2.47
CA ILE A 171 -7.94 -11.89 1.13
C ILE A 171 -6.53 -11.26 1.13
N ASN A 172 -6.19 -10.50 2.16
CA ASN A 172 -4.86 -9.90 2.31
C ASN A 172 -3.75 -10.93 2.57
N ALA A 173 -4.09 -12.13 3.11
CA ALA A 173 -3.12 -13.20 3.28
C ALA A 173 -2.57 -13.71 1.94
N ALA A 174 -3.34 -13.57 0.86
CA ALA A 174 -2.87 -13.94 -0.48
C ALA A 174 -1.61 -13.17 -0.89
N ASN A 175 -1.50 -11.90 -0.50
CA ASN A 175 -0.30 -11.09 -0.78
C ASN A 175 0.92 -11.56 0.05
N LEU A 176 0.70 -11.98 1.30
CA LEU A 176 1.76 -12.54 2.15
C LEU A 176 2.26 -13.88 1.61
N PHE A 177 1.34 -14.82 1.29
CA PHE A 177 1.69 -16.08 0.66
C PHE A 177 2.44 -15.89 -0.66
N HIS A 178 1.96 -14.96 -1.50
CA HIS A 178 2.61 -14.64 -2.77
C HIS A 178 4.03 -14.11 -2.57
N ALA A 179 4.22 -13.11 -1.71
CA ALA A 179 5.53 -12.51 -1.47
C ALA A 179 6.50 -13.54 -0.84
N TRP A 180 6.01 -14.35 0.09
CA TRP A 180 6.80 -15.45 0.68
C TRP A 180 7.14 -16.50 -0.38
N GLY A 181 6.22 -16.89 -1.24
CA GLY A 181 6.47 -17.80 -2.36
C GLY A 181 7.55 -17.30 -3.31
N VAL A 182 7.56 -15.99 -3.60
CA VAL A 182 8.62 -15.36 -4.42
C VAL A 182 9.97 -15.41 -3.70
N LEU A 183 10.02 -15.14 -2.38
CA LEU A 183 11.23 -15.27 -1.59
C LEU A 183 11.78 -16.70 -1.67
N GLU A 184 10.96 -17.70 -1.34
CA GLU A 184 11.42 -19.11 -1.33
C GLU A 184 11.84 -19.60 -2.71
N SER A 185 11.17 -19.13 -3.77
CA SER A 185 11.60 -19.42 -5.15
C SER A 185 13.01 -18.89 -5.45
N ARG A 186 13.34 -17.69 -4.99
CA ARG A 186 14.69 -17.10 -5.18
C ARG A 186 15.75 -17.76 -4.33
N GLU A 187 15.36 -18.26 -3.15
CA GLU A 187 16.25 -19.02 -2.26
C GLU A 187 16.40 -20.50 -2.70
N GLY A 188 15.78 -20.91 -3.82
CA GLY A 188 15.85 -22.27 -4.35
C GLY A 188 14.92 -23.28 -3.69
N ASN A 189 14.07 -22.85 -2.75
CA ASN A 189 13.12 -23.73 -2.06
C ASN A 189 11.83 -23.93 -2.88
N ILE A 190 11.97 -24.47 -4.09
CA ILE A 190 10.89 -24.56 -5.10
C ILE A 190 9.68 -25.33 -4.59
N SER A 191 9.89 -26.41 -3.81
CA SER A 191 8.77 -27.18 -3.24
C SER A 191 7.89 -26.34 -2.32
N LEU A 192 8.50 -25.53 -1.44
CA LEU A 192 7.79 -24.65 -0.54
C LEU A 192 7.15 -23.49 -1.32
N ALA A 193 7.84 -22.91 -2.29
CA ALA A 193 7.30 -21.86 -3.15
C ALA A 193 6.00 -22.31 -3.85
N ARG A 194 5.96 -23.53 -4.40
CA ARG A 194 4.77 -24.12 -5.01
C ARG A 194 3.59 -24.21 -4.03
N GLN A 195 3.85 -24.62 -2.80
CA GLN A 195 2.82 -24.69 -1.76
C GLN A 195 2.27 -23.31 -1.41
N LEU A 196 3.16 -22.32 -1.26
CA LEU A 196 2.81 -20.94 -0.94
C LEU A 196 1.99 -20.28 -2.06
N PHE A 197 2.37 -20.45 -3.32
CA PHE A 197 1.57 -19.97 -4.46
C PHE A 197 0.20 -20.65 -4.51
N LYS A 198 0.13 -21.96 -4.26
CA LYS A 198 -1.15 -22.67 -4.17
C LYS A 198 -2.04 -22.11 -3.06
N CYS A 199 -1.48 -21.82 -1.89
CA CYS A 199 -2.21 -21.14 -0.82
C CYS A 199 -2.68 -19.74 -1.25
N ALA A 200 -1.80 -18.94 -1.90
CA ALA A 200 -2.12 -17.60 -2.36
C ALA A 200 -3.32 -17.59 -3.34
N VAL A 201 -3.31 -18.46 -4.35
CA VAL A 201 -4.42 -18.56 -5.32
C VAL A 201 -5.70 -19.14 -4.71
N ASN A 202 -5.61 -20.01 -3.70
CA ASN A 202 -6.78 -20.51 -3.00
C ASN A 202 -7.48 -19.42 -2.19
N VAL A 203 -6.71 -18.48 -1.61
CA VAL A 203 -7.25 -17.34 -0.85
C VAL A 203 -7.79 -16.26 -1.79
N ASN A 204 -7.07 -15.94 -2.87
CA ASN A 204 -7.50 -14.94 -3.86
C ASN A 204 -7.37 -15.48 -5.27
N LYS A 205 -8.43 -16.19 -5.69
CA LYS A 205 -8.50 -16.80 -7.01
C LYS A 205 -8.49 -15.78 -8.14
N SER A 206 -9.03 -14.59 -7.97
CA SER A 206 -9.16 -13.55 -8.99
C SER A 206 -7.88 -12.74 -9.24
N SER A 207 -6.83 -12.93 -8.45
CA SER A 207 -5.58 -12.19 -8.63
C SER A 207 -4.73 -12.78 -9.76
N GLU A 208 -4.88 -12.27 -10.96
CA GLU A 208 -4.07 -12.65 -12.13
C GLU A 208 -2.56 -12.57 -11.84
N ARG A 209 -2.12 -11.53 -11.12
CA ARG A 209 -0.72 -11.35 -10.74
C ARG A 209 -0.12 -12.58 -10.04
N ILE A 210 -0.86 -13.22 -9.13
CA ILE A 210 -0.36 -14.38 -8.37
C ILE A 210 -0.17 -15.56 -9.30
N TRP A 211 -1.13 -15.81 -10.19
CA TRP A 211 -1.06 -16.90 -11.17
C TRP A 211 0.09 -16.72 -12.15
N LEU A 212 0.25 -15.51 -12.70
CA LEU A 212 1.33 -15.21 -13.64
C LEU A 212 2.69 -15.34 -12.98
N THR A 213 2.85 -14.86 -11.73
CA THR A 213 4.12 -15.01 -11.01
C THR A 213 4.44 -16.48 -10.75
N TRP A 214 3.43 -17.30 -10.42
CA TRP A 214 3.62 -18.74 -10.25
C TRP A 214 4.01 -19.42 -11.55
N ALA A 215 3.31 -19.13 -12.66
CA ALA A 215 3.65 -19.67 -13.97
C ALA A 215 5.08 -19.29 -14.39
N MET A 216 5.49 -18.03 -14.19
CA MET A 216 6.88 -17.59 -14.46
C MET A 216 7.90 -18.34 -13.60
N MET A 217 7.59 -18.66 -12.36
CA MET A 217 8.46 -19.45 -11.50
C MET A 217 8.65 -20.86 -12.09
N GLU A 218 7.59 -21.54 -12.55
CA GLU A 218 7.70 -22.88 -13.18
C GLU A 218 8.49 -22.83 -14.50
N GLU A 219 8.30 -21.81 -15.33
CA GLU A 219 9.11 -21.59 -16.54
C GLU A 219 10.59 -21.46 -16.22
N ASN A 220 10.93 -20.68 -15.20
CA ASN A 220 12.32 -20.52 -14.74
C ASN A 220 12.92 -21.83 -14.21
N GLN A 221 12.09 -22.81 -13.84
CA GLN A 221 12.51 -24.16 -13.45
C GLN A 221 12.55 -25.12 -14.64
N GLY A 222 12.17 -24.68 -15.87
CA GLY A 222 12.10 -25.51 -17.06
C GLY A 222 10.86 -26.39 -17.16
N ASP A 223 9.84 -26.13 -16.33
CA ASP A 223 8.56 -26.86 -16.35
C ASP A 223 7.49 -26.08 -17.14
N ASP A 224 7.71 -25.98 -18.46
CA ASP A 224 6.83 -25.24 -19.37
C ASP A 224 5.41 -25.80 -19.40
N ILE A 225 5.27 -27.12 -19.26
CA ILE A 225 3.97 -27.79 -19.26
C ILE A 225 3.14 -27.28 -18.08
N ARG A 226 3.73 -27.29 -16.90
CA ARG A 226 3.07 -26.82 -15.69
C ARG A 226 2.77 -25.33 -15.73
N ALA A 227 3.66 -24.54 -16.31
CA ALA A 227 3.42 -23.11 -16.50
C ALA A 227 2.19 -22.83 -17.39
N ILE A 228 2.04 -23.59 -18.48
CA ILE A 228 0.87 -23.52 -19.38
C ILE A 228 -0.41 -23.94 -18.63
N GLU A 229 -0.38 -25.02 -17.86
CA GLU A 229 -1.52 -25.44 -17.04
C GLU A 229 -1.98 -24.35 -16.07
N ILE A 230 -1.02 -23.69 -15.37
CA ILE A 230 -1.32 -22.61 -14.43
C ILE A 230 -1.95 -21.40 -15.14
N ARG A 231 -1.44 -21.02 -16.32
CA ARG A 231 -2.03 -19.95 -17.14
C ARG A 231 -3.46 -20.28 -17.60
N ASN A 232 -3.68 -21.52 -18.03
CA ASN A 232 -5.01 -21.97 -18.43
C ASN A 232 -6.00 -21.93 -17.25
N MET A 233 -5.57 -22.33 -16.06
CA MET A 233 -6.38 -22.20 -14.83
C MET A 233 -6.69 -20.72 -14.48
N CYS A 234 -5.82 -19.79 -14.80
CA CYS A 234 -6.07 -18.36 -14.66
C CYS A 234 -7.15 -17.86 -15.64
N SER A 235 -7.15 -18.34 -16.88
CA SER A 235 -8.05 -17.87 -17.96
C SER A 235 -9.47 -18.44 -17.87
N GLN A 236 -9.70 -19.53 -17.13
CA GLN A 236 -11.00 -20.23 -17.02
C GLN A 236 -11.92 -19.68 -15.94
N ARG A 237 -11.75 -18.42 -15.49
CA ARG A 237 -12.43 -17.85 -14.31
C ARG A 237 -13.36 -16.72 -14.62
#